data_27700e5bd06f2666a58ffc781b70a3ef
#
_entry.id   27700e5bd06f2666a58ffc781b70a3ef
#
_cell.length_a   1.000
_cell.length_b   1.000
_cell.length_c   1.000
_cell.angle_alpha   90.00
_cell.angle_beta   90.00
_cell.angle_gamma   90.00
#
_symmetry.space_group_name_H-M   'P 1'
#
loop_
_entity.id
_entity.type
_entity.pdbx_description
1 polymer ?
#
loop_
_entity_poly.entity_id
_entity_poly.type
_entity_poly.pdbx_seq_one_letter_code
_entity_poly.pdbx_strand_id
1 'polypeptide(L)' 'MMTFDMPIVTVSMYNGRTQREKDRVAETITEDVAKILNIDKKEVIIVFQEASHGNWYVSGIRV' A
#
# COMPACT_ATOMS: atom_id res chain seq x y z
N MET A 1 14.80 -21.22 -13.63
CA MET A 1 15.38 -19.99 -13.06
C MET A 1 14.39 -19.31 -12.13
N MET A 2 14.88 -18.89 -10.99
CA MET A 2 14.02 -18.26 -10.00
C MET A 2 14.02 -16.74 -10.20
N THR A 3 12.83 -16.17 -10.27
CA THR A 3 12.69 -14.74 -10.42
C THR A 3 12.14 -14.18 -9.11
N PHE A 4 12.74 -13.10 -8.64
CA PHE A 4 12.24 -12.41 -7.46
C PHE A 4 11.51 -11.16 -7.92
N ASP A 5 10.22 -11.13 -7.74
CA ASP A 5 9.44 -9.96 -8.13
C ASP A 5 9.50 -8.87 -7.06
N MET A 6 9.47 -9.27 -5.81
CA MET A 6 9.52 -8.37 -4.65
C MET A 6 8.67 -7.13 -4.85
N PRO A 7 7.35 -7.26 -5.12
CA PRO A 7 6.51 -6.12 -5.41
C PRO A 7 6.39 -5.18 -4.21
N ILE A 8 6.40 -3.89 -4.50
CA ILE A 8 6.18 -2.85 -3.52
C ILE A 8 4.88 -2.16 -3.86
N VAL A 9 3.94 -2.20 -2.94
CA VAL A 9 2.64 -1.55 -3.11
C VAL A 9 2.60 -0.33 -2.20
N THR A 10 2.43 0.83 -2.79
CA THR A 10 2.36 2.07 -2.04
C THR A 10 0.92 2.55 -2.00
N VAL A 11 0.41 2.76 -0.79
CA VAL A 11 -0.94 3.29 -0.58
C VAL A 11 -0.80 4.74 -0.12
N SER A 12 -1.15 5.66 -0.99
CA SER A 12 -1.12 7.08 -0.66
C SER A 12 -2.49 7.50 -0.17
N MET A 13 -2.53 8.10 0.99
CA MET A 13 -3.80 8.45 1.61
C MET A 13 -3.62 9.57 2.61
N TYR A 14 -4.72 10.19 3.01
CA TYR A 14 -4.70 11.13 4.11
C TYR A 14 -4.42 10.39 5.41
N ASN A 15 -3.73 11.04 6.33
CA ASN A 15 -3.54 10.49 7.67
C ASN A 15 -4.87 10.50 8.43
N GLY A 16 -4.92 9.76 9.53
CA GLY A 16 -6.12 9.71 10.37
C GLY A 16 -6.71 8.33 10.54
N ARG A 17 -6.31 7.37 9.71
CA ARG A 17 -6.76 6.00 9.93
C ARG A 17 -6.02 5.37 11.09
N THR A 18 -6.68 4.45 11.78
CA THR A 18 -6.05 3.77 12.90
C THR A 18 -4.96 2.83 12.42
N GLN A 19 -4.03 2.52 13.30
CA GLN A 19 -3.02 1.53 12.99
C GLN A 19 -3.64 0.18 12.66
N ARG A 20 -4.70 -0.17 13.36
CA ARG A 20 -5.41 -1.42 13.13
C ARG A 20 -6.02 -1.50 11.73
N GLU A 21 -6.59 -0.40 11.28
CA GLU A 21 -7.13 -0.34 9.91
C GLU A 21 -6.04 -0.50 8.87
N LYS A 22 -4.92 0.17 9.08
CA LYS A 22 -3.78 0.06 8.16
C LYS A 22 -3.22 -1.36 8.16
N ASP A 23 -3.13 -2.00 9.32
CA ASP A 23 -2.67 -3.39 9.41
C ASP A 23 -3.58 -4.31 8.60
N ARG A 24 -4.90 -4.10 8.67
CA ARG A 24 -5.86 -4.91 7.91
C ARG A 24 -5.69 -4.72 6.41
N VAL A 25 -5.51 -3.49 5.97
CA VAL A 25 -5.30 -3.20 4.56
C VAL A 25 -4.01 -3.86 4.07
N ALA A 26 -2.93 -3.72 4.83
CA ALA A 26 -1.65 -4.32 4.46
C ALA A 26 -1.74 -5.83 4.36
N GLU A 27 -2.42 -6.47 5.31
CA GLU A 27 -2.61 -7.92 5.33
C GLU A 27 -3.37 -8.39 4.10
N THR A 28 -4.47 -7.73 3.80
CA THR A 28 -5.34 -8.13 2.70
C THR A 28 -4.67 -7.93 1.34
N ILE A 29 -4.01 -6.79 1.14
CA ILE A 29 -3.28 -6.54 -0.11
C ILE A 29 -2.15 -7.56 -0.27
N THR A 30 -1.43 -7.85 0.81
CA THR A 30 -0.34 -8.82 0.77
C THR A 30 -0.84 -10.20 0.35
N GLU A 31 -1.94 -10.65 0.93
CA GLU A 31 -2.50 -11.95 0.59
C GLU A 31 -2.93 -12.02 -0.88
N ASP A 32 -3.60 -10.98 -1.35
CA ASP A 32 -4.08 -10.95 -2.72
C ASP A 32 -2.94 -10.90 -3.73
N VAL A 33 -1.96 -10.04 -3.49
CA VAL A 33 -0.79 -9.93 -4.37
C VAL A 33 -0.02 -11.24 -4.41
N ALA A 34 0.25 -11.83 -3.26
CA ALA A 34 0.98 -13.08 -3.19
C ALA A 34 0.24 -14.20 -3.93
N LYS A 35 -1.06 -14.26 -3.79
CA LYS A 35 -1.89 -15.27 -4.43
C LYS A 35 -1.91 -15.10 -5.94
N ILE A 36 -2.16 -13.89 -6.39
CA ILE A 36 -2.27 -13.61 -7.83
C ILE A 36 -0.94 -13.81 -8.53
N LEU A 37 0.15 -13.36 -7.94
CA LEU A 37 1.48 -13.49 -8.52
C LEU A 37 2.14 -14.84 -8.23
N ASN A 38 1.52 -15.66 -7.38
CA ASN A 38 2.05 -16.95 -6.98
C ASN A 38 3.45 -16.82 -6.37
N ILE A 39 3.57 -15.93 -5.41
CA ILE A 39 4.81 -15.68 -4.68
C ILE A 39 4.57 -15.81 -3.18
N ASP A 40 5.65 -15.88 -2.42
CA ASP A 40 5.57 -15.93 -0.97
C ASP A 40 5.18 -14.55 -0.41
N LYS A 41 4.35 -14.54 0.62
CA LYS A 41 3.91 -13.28 1.25
C LYS A 41 5.09 -12.45 1.75
N LYS A 42 6.17 -13.09 2.16
CA LYS A 42 7.35 -12.37 2.65
C LYS A 42 8.05 -11.54 1.58
N GLU A 43 7.69 -11.72 0.31
CA GLU A 43 8.25 -10.93 -0.76
C GLU A 43 7.46 -9.66 -1.04
N VAL A 44 6.27 -9.53 -0.46
CA VAL A 44 5.39 -8.38 -0.70
C VAL A 44 5.66 -7.31 0.33
N ILE A 45 5.90 -6.10 -0.14
CA ILE A 45 6.15 -4.94 0.71
C ILE A 45 5.01 -3.95 0.53
N ILE A 46 4.41 -3.54 1.63
CA ILE A 46 3.35 -2.53 1.63
C ILE A 46 3.87 -1.28 2.32
N VAL A 47 3.73 -0.15 1.67
CA VAL A 47 4.16 1.14 2.23
C VAL A 47 2.97 2.09 2.21
N PHE A 48 2.70 2.73 3.34
CA PHE A 48 1.71 3.80 3.40
C PHE A 48 2.42 5.14 3.33
N GLN A 49 1.96 5.98 2.40
CA GLN A 49 2.41 7.37 2.32
C GLN A 49 1.25 8.23 2.80
N GLU A 50 1.31 8.64 4.03
CA GLU A 50 0.25 9.44 4.62
C GLU A 50 0.56 10.91 4.47
N ALA A 51 -0.47 11.68 4.13
CA ALA A 51 -0.33 13.11 3.95
C ALA A 51 -1.36 13.84 4.79
N SER A 52 -0.97 15.00 5.28
CA SER A 52 -1.90 15.89 5.97
C SER A 52 -2.83 16.55 4.96
N HIS A 53 -4.01 16.93 5.41
CA HIS A 53 -4.90 17.72 4.59
C HIS A 53 -4.20 19.01 4.18
N GLY A 54 -4.44 19.44 2.94
CA GLY A 54 -3.77 20.61 2.39
C GLY A 54 -2.55 20.26 1.54
N ASN A 55 -2.21 18.97 1.43
CA ASN A 55 -1.07 18.53 0.63
C ASN A 55 -1.46 17.88 -0.70
N TRP A 56 -2.74 17.73 -0.97
CA TRP A 56 -3.21 17.12 -2.20
C TRP A 56 -3.96 18.12 -3.04
N TYR A 57 -3.65 18.13 -4.32
CA TYR A 57 -4.22 19.05 -5.30
C TYR A 57 -4.66 18.26 -6.52
N VAL A 58 -5.78 18.66 -7.09
CA VAL A 58 -6.26 18.14 -8.38
C VAL A 58 -6.45 19.32 -9.29
N SER A 59 -5.80 19.30 -10.45
CA SER A 59 -5.80 20.42 -11.41
C SER A 59 -5.40 21.74 -10.76
N GLY A 60 -4.46 21.69 -9.84
CA GLY A 60 -3.98 22.87 -9.14
C GLY A 60 -4.90 23.37 -8.02
N ILE A 61 -5.96 22.63 -7.73
CA ILE A 61 -6.92 23.01 -6.70
C ILE A 61 -6.78 22.05 -5.53
N ARG A 62 -6.66 22.60 -4.35
CA ARG A 62 -6.56 21.78 -3.13
C ARG A 62 -7.87 21.05 -2.87
N VAL A 63 -7.75 19.77 -2.59
CA VAL A 63 -8.91 18.92 -2.30
C VAL A 63 -8.96 18.54 -0.84
#